data_682b5ef61fcb9ab39a4e11ddff131fa2
#
_entry.id   682b5ef61fcb9ab39a4e11ddff131fa2
#
_cell.length_a   1.000
_cell.length_b   1.000
_cell.length_c   1.000
_cell.angle_alpha   90.00
_cell.angle_beta   90.00
_cell.angle_gamma   90.00
#
_symmetry.space_group_name_H-M   'P 1'
#
loop_
_entity.id
_entity.type
_entity.pdbx_description
1 polymer ?
#
loop_
_entity_poly.entity_id
_entity_poly.type
_entity_poly.pdbx_seq_one_letter_code
_entity_poly.pdbx_strand_id
1 'polypeptide(L)'
;MKLGKIKVNHYINYFVIGVMTIVLSAITFAGGSFDSSTLFLLEKMSISIILAVSLSLVVGFLGELSLGHAGFMCVGAYLGGKVAVLLTPVLGNGILTFLIALIAGCAAAALCGVIIGIPALRLRGDYLAIVTLAFGEIVKSLFQNTSDESFGGTLGLQTPRFDKTYLFIIGFVLVLITLMVIQNYIRSKHGRAVTAIRDNEIAARATGINVTKYKLLTFTLSAAFAGVAGVLFSYSNYRVQSVKFGYNYSIEILVMVVLGGMGNINGSIIAAALITWLNTWLPTVLTGDMAVLQNLLYALILIVIVIYNNAPGLKRFRDKYTWSALGKKIIRRKEDPSRINDDQAKWDVVPTKISMDEILSVDMTPQNLAPDKEDRRKS
;
A
#
# COMPACT_ATOMS: atom_id res chain seq x y z
N MET A 1 -8.33 36.51 -4.67
CA MET A 1 -7.92 35.24 -4.03
C MET A 1 -8.76 34.15 -4.65
N LYS A 2 -8.24 33.45 -5.72
CA LYS A 2 -8.97 32.38 -6.41
C LYS A 2 -8.82 31.14 -5.57
N LEU A 3 -9.91 30.69 -4.95
CA LEU A 3 -10.01 29.36 -4.33
C LEU A 3 -9.59 28.32 -5.38
N GLY A 4 -8.42 27.70 -5.18
CA GLY A 4 -7.91 26.68 -6.06
C GLY A 4 -8.92 25.57 -6.22
N LYS A 5 -9.18 25.14 -7.46
CA LYS A 5 -10.01 24.00 -7.78
C LYS A 5 -9.48 22.80 -6.98
N ILE A 6 -10.16 22.48 -5.88
CA ILE A 6 -9.92 21.29 -5.10
C ILE A 6 -10.08 20.13 -6.08
N LYS A 7 -8.99 19.38 -6.35
CA LYS A 7 -9.06 18.21 -7.23
C LYS A 7 -9.92 17.19 -6.52
N VAL A 8 -11.19 17.13 -6.86
CA VAL A 8 -12.24 16.25 -6.29
C VAL A 8 -11.78 14.79 -6.24
N ASN A 9 -10.95 14.36 -7.18
CA ASN A 9 -10.38 13.01 -7.25
C ASN A 9 -9.58 12.57 -6.00
N HIS A 10 -9.15 13.50 -5.15
CA HIS A 10 -8.31 13.17 -3.99
C HIS A 10 -9.10 12.74 -2.76
N TYR A 11 -10.36 13.15 -2.68
CA TYR A 11 -11.23 12.86 -1.55
C TYR A 11 -12.21 11.71 -1.83
N ILE A 12 -12.27 11.24 -3.08
CA ILE A 12 -13.19 10.17 -3.50
C ILE A 12 -13.00 8.91 -2.65
N ASN A 13 -11.76 8.54 -2.33
CA ASN A 13 -11.50 7.34 -1.54
C ASN A 13 -12.02 7.43 -0.12
N TYR A 14 -11.80 8.58 0.54
CA TYR A 14 -12.35 8.80 1.88
C TYR A 14 -13.86 8.78 1.85
N PHE A 15 -14.45 9.39 0.82
CA PHE A 15 -15.89 9.42 0.65
C PHE A 15 -16.44 8.01 0.39
N VAL A 16 -15.86 7.25 -0.53
CA VAL A 16 -16.31 5.88 -0.86
C VAL A 16 -16.18 4.96 0.35
N ILE A 17 -15.02 4.93 1.02
CA ILE A 17 -14.81 4.07 2.19
C ILE A 17 -15.67 4.55 3.36
N GLY A 18 -15.78 5.86 3.57
CA GLY A 18 -16.62 6.44 4.62
C GLY A 18 -18.12 6.12 4.42
N VAL A 19 -18.62 6.31 3.19
CA VAL A 19 -20.02 5.96 2.84
C VAL A 19 -20.24 4.46 2.99
N MET A 20 -19.30 3.62 2.50
CA MET A 20 -19.38 2.18 2.65
C MET A 20 -19.44 1.77 4.14
N THR A 21 -18.60 2.38 4.98
CA THR A 21 -18.61 2.12 6.43
C THR A 21 -19.94 2.53 7.07
N ILE A 22 -20.47 3.71 6.73
CA ILE A 22 -21.74 4.22 7.26
C ILE A 22 -22.91 3.32 6.81
N VAL A 23 -22.95 2.94 5.53
CA VAL A 23 -24.01 2.09 5.00
C VAL A 23 -23.98 0.71 5.65
N LEU A 24 -22.81 0.07 5.75
CA LEU A 24 -22.67 -1.23 6.39
C LEU A 24 -23.04 -1.17 7.88
N SER A 25 -22.60 -0.13 8.60
CA SER A 25 -22.98 0.06 10.00
C SER A 25 -24.48 0.31 10.17
N ALA A 26 -25.08 1.13 9.32
CA ALA A 26 -26.53 1.40 9.36
C ALA A 26 -27.36 0.14 9.13
N ILE A 27 -26.97 -0.72 8.16
CA ILE A 27 -27.65 -2.00 7.91
C ILE A 27 -27.54 -2.91 9.15
N THR A 28 -26.37 -2.95 9.80
CA THR A 28 -26.16 -3.75 11.01
C THR A 28 -27.01 -3.26 12.18
N PHE A 29 -27.11 -1.93 12.38
CA PHE A 29 -27.94 -1.35 13.45
C PHE A 29 -29.44 -1.38 13.16
N ALA A 30 -29.83 -1.39 11.89
CA ALA A 30 -31.24 -1.50 11.47
C ALA A 30 -31.83 -2.93 11.61
N GLY A 31 -31.09 -3.87 12.23
CA GLY A 31 -31.54 -5.24 12.45
C GLY A 31 -31.23 -6.19 11.28
N GLY A 32 -30.45 -5.76 10.30
CA GLY A 32 -29.90 -6.65 9.29
C GLY A 32 -28.79 -7.51 9.91
N SER A 33 -29.03 -8.79 10.12
CA SER A 33 -28.01 -9.73 10.58
C SER A 33 -27.13 -10.13 9.41
N PHE A 34 -25.91 -9.58 9.33
CA PHE A 34 -24.90 -10.17 8.46
C PHE A 34 -24.47 -11.53 9.03
N ASP A 35 -24.34 -12.49 8.15
CA ASP A 35 -23.77 -13.79 8.53
C ASP A 35 -22.36 -13.62 9.13
N SER A 36 -22.05 -14.44 10.13
CA SER A 36 -20.76 -14.43 10.83
C SER A 36 -19.55 -14.52 9.88
N SER A 37 -19.72 -15.19 8.74
CA SER A 37 -18.73 -15.31 7.67
C SER A 37 -18.48 -13.97 6.97
N THR A 38 -19.53 -13.21 6.72
CA THR A 38 -19.46 -11.90 6.07
C THR A 38 -18.79 -10.88 6.98
N LEU A 39 -19.13 -10.86 8.28
CA LEU A 39 -18.45 -9.99 9.25
C LEU A 39 -16.96 -10.31 9.34
N PHE A 40 -16.60 -11.59 9.40
CA PHE A 40 -15.20 -11.99 9.43
C PHE A 40 -14.45 -11.63 8.13
N LEU A 41 -15.10 -11.71 6.97
CA LEU A 41 -14.55 -11.24 5.71
C LEU A 41 -14.27 -9.73 5.75
N LEU A 42 -15.22 -8.92 6.26
CA LEU A 42 -15.04 -7.47 6.39
C LEU A 42 -13.91 -7.09 7.35
N GLU A 43 -13.78 -7.80 8.47
CA GLU A 43 -12.66 -7.65 9.40
C GLU A 43 -11.32 -7.93 8.70
N LYS A 44 -11.20 -9.07 8.00
CA LYS A 44 -10.00 -9.43 7.23
C LYS A 44 -9.70 -8.40 6.14
N MET A 45 -10.71 -7.91 5.42
CA MET A 45 -10.53 -6.88 4.40
C MET A 45 -9.94 -5.59 5.00
N SER A 46 -10.45 -5.15 6.16
CA SER A 46 -9.91 -3.94 6.81
C SER A 46 -8.44 -4.12 7.20
N ILE A 47 -8.06 -5.27 7.75
CA ILE A 47 -6.67 -5.62 8.11
C ILE A 47 -5.78 -5.61 6.87
N SER A 48 -6.20 -6.29 5.80
CA SER A 48 -5.44 -6.38 4.55
C SER A 48 -5.26 -5.02 3.86
N ILE A 49 -6.28 -4.15 3.92
CA ILE A 49 -6.19 -2.79 3.38
C ILE A 49 -5.16 -1.97 4.16
N ILE A 50 -5.17 -2.03 5.51
CA ILE A 50 -4.17 -1.32 6.33
C ILE A 50 -2.76 -1.80 5.97
N LEU A 51 -2.56 -3.13 5.87
CA LEU A 51 -1.26 -3.72 5.51
C LEU A 51 -0.81 -3.32 4.11
N ALA A 52 -1.69 -3.39 3.12
CA ALA A 52 -1.34 -3.02 1.75
C ALA A 52 -1.02 -1.53 1.61
N VAL A 53 -1.81 -0.65 2.24
CA VAL A 53 -1.58 0.79 2.20
C VAL A 53 -0.30 1.16 2.95
N SER A 54 -0.01 0.54 4.10
CA SER A 54 1.22 0.78 4.86
C SER A 54 2.46 0.26 4.11
N LEU A 55 2.41 -0.92 3.49
CA LEU A 55 3.51 -1.44 2.68
C LEU A 55 3.70 -0.63 1.39
N SER A 56 2.62 -0.14 0.78
CA SER A 56 2.67 0.75 -0.40
C SER A 56 3.50 2.00 -0.15
N LEU A 57 3.56 2.49 1.10
CA LEU A 57 4.40 3.62 1.48
C LEU A 57 5.91 3.33 1.29
N VAL A 58 6.34 2.12 1.61
CA VAL A 58 7.74 1.69 1.45
C VAL A 58 8.02 1.26 0.01
N VAL A 59 7.24 0.33 -0.53
CA VAL A 59 7.49 -0.25 -1.85
C VAL A 59 7.13 0.74 -2.97
N GLY A 60 6.01 1.46 -2.84
CA GLY A 60 5.49 2.32 -3.89
C GLY A 60 6.11 3.71 -3.91
N PHE A 61 6.23 4.36 -2.75
CA PHE A 61 6.67 5.74 -2.64
C PHE A 61 8.15 5.89 -2.31
N LEU A 62 8.72 5.03 -1.46
CA LEU A 62 10.15 5.04 -1.17
C LEU A 62 10.95 4.24 -2.22
N GLY A 63 10.33 3.24 -2.87
CA GLY A 63 10.96 2.40 -3.88
C GLY A 63 11.86 1.30 -3.30
N GLU A 64 11.69 0.98 -2.03
CA GLU A 64 12.47 -0.06 -1.35
C GLU A 64 11.65 -1.32 -1.15
N LEU A 65 12.16 -2.47 -1.58
CA LEU A 65 11.47 -3.74 -1.41
C LEU A 65 11.62 -4.25 0.04
N SER A 66 10.48 -4.48 0.72
CA SER A 66 10.46 -5.05 2.07
C SER A 66 9.57 -6.28 2.13
N LEU A 67 10.11 -7.38 2.64
CA LEU A 67 9.41 -8.66 2.86
C LEU A 67 9.19 -8.97 4.34
N GLY A 68 9.46 -8.02 5.24
CA GLY A 68 9.32 -8.17 6.69
C GLY A 68 7.98 -7.68 7.26
N HIS A 69 7.03 -7.30 6.42
CA HIS A 69 5.82 -6.61 6.86
C HIS A 69 4.94 -7.46 7.79
N ALA A 70 4.84 -8.77 7.51
CA ALA A 70 4.19 -9.72 8.41
C ALA A 70 4.88 -9.84 9.78
N GLY A 71 6.20 -9.64 9.85
CA GLY A 71 6.95 -9.59 11.11
C GLY A 71 6.54 -8.42 12.00
N PHE A 72 6.38 -7.21 11.43
CA PHE A 72 5.87 -6.05 12.19
C PHE A 72 4.43 -6.24 12.63
N MET A 73 3.60 -6.85 11.79
CA MET A 73 2.24 -7.25 12.15
C MET A 73 2.25 -8.27 13.31
N CYS A 74 3.15 -9.25 13.28
CA CYS A 74 3.32 -10.24 14.35
C CYS A 74 3.66 -9.58 15.69
N VAL A 75 4.65 -8.66 15.69
CA VAL A 75 5.01 -7.88 16.89
C VAL A 75 3.79 -7.14 17.44
N GLY A 76 3.04 -6.44 16.59
CA GLY A 76 1.83 -5.73 16.98
C GLY A 76 0.75 -6.64 17.56
N ALA A 77 0.51 -7.79 16.91
CA ALA A 77 -0.49 -8.77 17.33
C ALA A 77 -0.17 -9.40 18.70
N TYR A 78 1.09 -9.80 18.91
CA TYR A 78 1.50 -10.43 20.16
C TYR A 78 1.63 -9.46 21.32
N LEU A 79 2.34 -8.32 21.13
CA LEU A 79 2.54 -7.36 22.20
C LEU A 79 1.25 -6.59 22.51
N GLY A 80 0.52 -6.14 21.49
CA GLY A 80 -0.79 -5.53 21.71
C GLY A 80 -1.81 -6.51 22.28
N GLY A 81 -1.85 -7.75 21.80
CA GLY A 81 -2.68 -8.82 22.34
C GLY A 81 -2.36 -9.16 23.79
N LYS A 82 -1.08 -9.23 24.18
CA LYS A 82 -0.66 -9.45 25.58
C LYS A 82 -1.09 -8.32 26.49
N VAL A 83 -0.93 -7.07 26.05
CA VAL A 83 -1.42 -5.89 26.81
C VAL A 83 -2.94 -5.98 26.99
N ALA A 84 -3.68 -6.39 25.96
CA ALA A 84 -5.13 -6.59 26.07
C ALA A 84 -5.49 -7.66 27.12
N VAL A 85 -4.79 -8.81 27.10
CA VAL A 85 -5.00 -9.89 28.09
C VAL A 85 -4.72 -9.42 29.51
N LEU A 86 -3.64 -8.65 29.73
CA LEU A 86 -3.27 -8.11 31.04
C LEU A 86 -4.24 -7.06 31.56
N LEU A 87 -4.83 -6.26 30.69
CA LEU A 87 -5.74 -5.18 31.07
C LEU A 87 -7.20 -5.62 31.20
N THR A 88 -7.60 -6.69 30.54
CA THR A 88 -8.98 -7.19 30.58
C THR A 88 -9.50 -7.46 32.00
N PRO A 89 -8.73 -8.04 32.96
CA PRO A 89 -9.20 -8.23 34.33
C PRO A 89 -9.44 -6.94 35.10
N VAL A 90 -8.76 -5.84 34.72
CA VAL A 90 -8.82 -4.55 35.45
C VAL A 90 -9.84 -3.60 34.82
N LEU A 91 -9.83 -3.48 33.51
CA LEU A 91 -10.62 -2.51 32.73
C LEU A 91 -11.81 -3.13 32.00
N GLY A 92 -11.95 -4.45 32.07
CA GLY A 92 -12.92 -5.18 31.26
C GLY A 92 -12.54 -5.24 29.78
N ASN A 93 -13.35 -5.99 29.02
CA ASN A 93 -13.17 -6.10 27.56
C ASN A 93 -13.93 -4.96 26.84
N GLY A 94 -13.44 -3.74 26.99
CA GLY A 94 -14.04 -2.52 26.46
C GLY A 94 -13.17 -1.83 25.41
N ILE A 95 -13.72 -0.76 24.84
CA ILE A 95 -13.01 0.06 23.82
C ILE A 95 -11.74 0.70 24.38
N LEU A 96 -11.69 0.99 25.68
CA LEU A 96 -10.51 1.57 26.34
C LEU A 96 -9.34 0.58 26.33
N THR A 97 -9.60 -0.69 26.70
CA THR A 97 -8.59 -1.77 26.63
C THR A 97 -8.08 -1.97 25.21
N PHE A 98 -8.98 -1.93 24.23
CA PHE A 98 -8.60 -1.99 22.82
C PHE A 98 -7.69 -0.82 22.39
N LEU A 99 -8.02 0.42 22.77
CA LEU A 99 -7.21 1.59 22.42
C LEU A 99 -5.81 1.55 23.03
N ILE A 100 -5.69 1.12 24.30
CA ILE A 100 -4.38 0.97 24.95
C ILE A 100 -3.57 -0.13 24.26
N ALA A 101 -4.19 -1.28 23.95
CA ALA A 101 -3.56 -2.36 23.21
C ALA A 101 -3.11 -1.92 21.80
N LEU A 102 -3.93 -1.10 21.14
CA LEU A 102 -3.63 -0.54 19.81
C LEU A 102 -2.39 0.36 19.85
N ILE A 103 -2.33 1.28 20.84
CA ILE A 103 -1.18 2.17 21.02
C ILE A 103 0.07 1.36 21.36
N ALA A 104 -0.03 0.38 22.25
CA ALA A 104 1.08 -0.47 22.64
C ALA A 104 1.63 -1.30 21.45
N GLY A 105 0.75 -1.94 20.67
CA GLY A 105 1.15 -2.72 19.51
C GLY A 105 1.73 -1.85 18.38
N CYS A 106 1.14 -0.68 18.13
CA CYS A 106 1.65 0.32 17.19
C CYS A 106 3.06 0.80 17.59
N ALA A 107 3.26 1.18 18.86
CA ALA A 107 4.54 1.64 19.38
C ALA A 107 5.61 0.54 19.35
N ALA A 108 5.25 -0.69 19.71
CA ALA A 108 6.16 -1.83 19.67
C ALA A 108 6.63 -2.13 18.23
N ALA A 109 5.72 -2.16 17.26
CA ALA A 109 6.05 -2.37 15.86
C ALA A 109 6.88 -1.21 15.29
N ALA A 110 6.57 0.04 15.66
CA ALA A 110 7.37 1.21 15.31
C ALA A 110 8.80 1.13 15.87
N LEU A 111 8.95 0.73 17.13
CA LEU A 111 10.27 0.54 17.76
C LEU A 111 11.08 -0.53 17.05
N CYS A 112 10.48 -1.69 16.72
CA CYS A 112 11.12 -2.71 15.89
C CYS A 112 11.48 -2.17 14.50
N GLY A 113 10.61 -1.33 13.92
CA GLY A 113 10.87 -0.66 12.65
C GLY A 113 12.10 0.25 12.70
N VAL A 114 12.32 0.97 13.81
CA VAL A 114 13.54 1.76 14.02
C VAL A 114 14.77 0.87 14.18
N ILE A 115 14.68 -0.14 15.07
CA ILE A 115 15.81 -1.03 15.39
C ILE A 115 16.32 -1.74 14.12
N ILE A 116 15.40 -2.27 13.32
CA ILE A 116 15.75 -2.97 12.06
C ILE A 116 16.04 -1.99 10.93
N GLY A 117 15.33 -0.86 10.88
CA GLY A 117 15.51 0.14 9.84
C GLY A 117 16.90 0.76 9.81
N ILE A 118 17.53 0.98 10.98
CA ILE A 118 18.88 1.56 11.06
C ILE A 118 19.93 0.73 10.29
N PRO A 119 20.08 -0.58 10.52
CA PRO A 119 21.02 -1.40 9.75
C PRO A 119 20.50 -1.74 8.35
N ALA A 120 19.21 -2.09 8.19
CA ALA A 120 18.65 -2.58 6.96
C ALA A 120 18.64 -1.52 5.85
N LEU A 121 18.30 -0.27 6.15
CA LEU A 121 18.22 0.82 5.16
C LEU A 121 19.60 1.31 4.66
N ARG A 122 20.68 0.77 5.18
CA ARG A 122 22.04 0.94 4.61
C ARG A 122 22.27 0.03 3.41
N LEU A 123 21.51 -1.05 3.31
CA LEU A 123 21.53 -1.98 2.20
C LEU A 123 20.65 -1.45 1.07
N ARG A 124 20.88 -1.93 -0.15
CA ARG A 124 20.15 -1.49 -1.34
C ARG A 124 19.52 -2.66 -2.07
N GLY A 125 18.39 -2.41 -2.73
CA GLY A 125 17.73 -3.39 -3.59
C GLY A 125 17.36 -4.68 -2.86
N ASP A 126 17.71 -5.81 -3.43
CA ASP A 126 17.32 -7.14 -2.96
C ASP A 126 17.90 -7.50 -1.58
N TYR A 127 19.05 -6.94 -1.20
CA TYR A 127 19.63 -7.19 0.14
C TYR A 127 18.75 -6.66 1.27
N LEU A 128 18.05 -5.54 1.06
CA LEU A 128 17.09 -5.03 2.02
C LEU A 128 15.91 -6.00 2.17
N ALA A 129 15.42 -6.55 1.06
CA ALA A 129 14.33 -7.53 1.09
C ALA A 129 14.72 -8.79 1.87
N ILE A 130 15.95 -9.30 1.68
CA ILE A 130 16.47 -10.48 2.38
C ILE A 130 16.55 -10.22 3.89
N VAL A 131 17.10 -9.07 4.31
CA VAL A 131 17.24 -8.74 5.73
C VAL A 131 15.87 -8.54 6.41
N THR A 132 14.93 -7.89 5.73
CA THR A 132 13.58 -7.70 6.28
C THR A 132 12.81 -9.01 6.35
N LEU A 133 13.00 -9.93 5.38
CA LEU A 133 12.44 -11.27 5.41
C LEU A 133 13.01 -12.06 6.60
N ALA A 134 14.34 -12.06 6.76
CA ALA A 134 15.00 -12.71 7.90
C ALA A 134 14.48 -12.19 9.23
N PHE A 135 14.29 -10.88 9.37
CA PHE A 135 13.64 -10.29 10.55
C PHE A 135 12.25 -10.87 10.80
N GLY A 136 11.41 -10.97 9.76
CA GLY A 136 10.06 -11.55 9.89
C GLY A 136 10.10 -12.98 10.40
N GLU A 137 11.00 -13.83 9.87
CA GLU A 137 11.17 -15.20 10.31
C GLU A 137 11.77 -15.32 11.72
N ILE A 138 12.70 -14.43 12.10
CA ILE A 138 13.25 -14.35 13.46
C ILE A 138 12.13 -14.02 14.46
N VAL A 139 11.31 -13.00 14.19
CA VAL A 139 10.20 -12.62 15.06
C VAL A 139 9.18 -13.75 15.22
N LYS A 140 8.81 -14.38 14.10
CA LYS A 140 7.92 -15.56 14.10
C LYS A 140 8.48 -16.67 14.97
N SER A 141 9.74 -17.04 14.77
CA SER A 141 10.44 -18.09 15.51
C SER A 141 10.57 -17.74 17.00
N LEU A 142 10.84 -16.46 17.32
CA LEU A 142 10.94 -15.97 18.70
C LEU A 142 9.63 -16.22 19.44
N PHE A 143 8.47 -15.78 18.90
CA PHE A 143 7.18 -16.01 19.55
C PHE A 143 6.77 -17.49 19.58
N GLN A 144 7.18 -18.27 18.57
CA GLN A 144 6.91 -19.71 18.54
C GLN A 144 7.63 -20.47 19.65
N ASN A 145 8.84 -20.04 20.01
CA ASN A 145 9.67 -20.69 21.02
C ASN A 145 9.56 -20.04 22.42
N THR A 146 8.64 -19.08 22.60
CA THR A 146 8.37 -18.51 23.92
C THR A 146 7.55 -19.48 24.76
N SER A 147 7.66 -19.39 26.10
CA SER A 147 6.88 -20.24 27.01
C SER A 147 5.37 -20.03 26.85
N ASP A 148 4.61 -21.10 27.07
CA ASP A 148 3.15 -21.10 26.95
C ASP A 148 2.49 -20.08 27.91
N GLU A 149 3.06 -19.86 29.08
CA GLU A 149 2.58 -18.88 30.07
C GLU A 149 2.78 -17.41 29.61
N SER A 150 3.85 -17.15 28.86
CA SER A 150 4.19 -15.79 28.47
C SER A 150 3.41 -15.32 27.23
N PHE A 151 3.51 -16.06 26.11
CA PHE A 151 2.91 -15.72 24.82
C PHE A 151 2.21 -16.88 24.11
N GLY A 152 2.02 -18.00 24.82
CA GLY A 152 1.30 -19.16 24.30
C GLY A 152 2.11 -20.06 23.36
N GLY A 153 3.41 -19.82 23.19
CA GLY A 153 4.33 -20.65 22.42
C GLY A 153 3.79 -21.10 21.05
N THR A 154 3.90 -22.40 20.78
CA THR A 154 3.38 -23.01 19.54
C THR A 154 1.85 -23.02 19.46
N LEU A 155 1.16 -23.05 20.61
CA LEU A 155 -0.30 -23.02 20.68
C LEU A 155 -0.85 -21.64 20.34
N GLY A 156 -0.07 -20.57 20.50
CA GLY A 156 -0.43 -19.20 20.25
C GLY A 156 -1.14 -18.51 21.42
N LEU A 157 -1.09 -17.17 21.41
CA LEU A 157 -1.67 -16.31 22.42
C LEU A 157 -3.19 -16.26 22.30
N GLN A 158 -3.90 -16.57 23.40
CA GLN A 158 -5.35 -16.33 23.49
C GLN A 158 -5.60 -14.85 23.79
N THR A 159 -6.46 -14.23 22.99
CA THR A 159 -6.76 -12.79 23.10
C THR A 159 -8.25 -12.59 23.38
N PRO A 160 -8.62 -11.52 24.14
CA PRO A 160 -10.01 -11.21 24.36
C PRO A 160 -10.70 -10.88 23.02
N ARG A 161 -11.90 -11.40 22.83
CA ARG A 161 -12.71 -11.10 21.64
C ARG A 161 -13.56 -9.88 21.88
N PHE A 162 -13.56 -9.00 20.91
CA PHE A 162 -14.58 -7.96 20.80
C PHE A 162 -15.82 -8.53 20.09
N ASP A 163 -16.99 -7.91 20.32
CA ASP A 163 -18.16 -8.23 19.54
C ASP A 163 -17.90 -8.00 18.05
N LYS A 164 -18.12 -9.03 17.23
CA LYS A 164 -17.88 -8.98 15.78
C LYS A 164 -18.57 -7.81 15.10
N THR A 165 -19.73 -7.43 15.59
CA THR A 165 -20.52 -6.32 15.08
C THR A 165 -19.81 -4.97 15.19
N TYR A 166 -19.02 -4.77 16.24
CA TYR A 166 -18.28 -3.52 16.42
C TYR A 166 -16.87 -3.57 15.83
N LEU A 167 -16.26 -4.77 15.78
CA LEU A 167 -14.87 -4.91 15.37
C LEU A 167 -14.65 -4.52 13.91
N PHE A 168 -15.57 -4.89 12.98
CA PHE A 168 -15.43 -4.50 11.58
C PHE A 168 -15.58 -2.97 11.41
N ILE A 169 -16.47 -2.32 12.18
CA ILE A 169 -16.63 -0.86 12.15
C ILE A 169 -15.36 -0.18 12.59
N ILE A 170 -14.78 -0.63 13.71
CA ILE A 170 -13.49 -0.14 14.22
C ILE A 170 -12.39 -0.37 13.18
N GLY A 171 -12.38 -1.54 12.52
CA GLY A 171 -11.44 -1.86 11.44
C GLY A 171 -11.49 -0.85 10.30
N PHE A 172 -12.69 -0.52 9.79
CA PHE A 172 -12.82 0.47 8.72
C PHE A 172 -12.54 1.91 9.17
N VAL A 173 -12.84 2.26 10.41
CA VAL A 173 -12.41 3.55 10.99
C VAL A 173 -10.89 3.65 11.03
N LEU A 174 -10.19 2.58 11.41
CA LEU A 174 -8.73 2.52 11.38
C LEU A 174 -8.17 2.56 9.95
N VAL A 175 -8.85 1.98 8.97
CA VAL A 175 -8.52 2.15 7.54
C VAL A 175 -8.58 3.63 7.16
N LEU A 176 -9.65 4.36 7.53
CA LEU A 176 -9.77 5.79 7.24
C LEU A 176 -8.66 6.61 7.91
N ILE A 177 -8.34 6.32 9.17
CA ILE A 177 -7.22 6.96 9.89
C ILE A 177 -5.89 6.67 9.19
N THR A 178 -5.64 5.42 8.81
CA THR A 178 -4.43 5.02 8.08
C THR A 178 -4.29 5.76 6.76
N LEU A 179 -5.37 5.83 5.99
CA LEU A 179 -5.40 6.57 4.73
C LEU A 179 -5.15 8.07 4.95
N MET A 180 -5.79 8.65 5.97
CA MET A 180 -5.61 10.06 6.31
C MET A 180 -4.15 10.38 6.63
N VAL A 181 -3.53 9.58 7.48
CA VAL A 181 -2.13 9.80 7.87
C VAL A 181 -1.18 9.59 6.69
N ILE A 182 -1.31 8.47 5.97
CA ILE A 182 -0.40 8.12 4.86
C ILE A 182 -0.56 9.09 3.69
N GLN A 183 -1.77 9.48 3.29
CA GLN A 183 -1.95 10.44 2.20
C GLN A 183 -1.47 11.84 2.58
N ASN A 184 -1.69 12.27 3.82
CA ASN A 184 -1.16 13.55 4.29
C ASN A 184 0.37 13.53 4.35
N TYR A 185 0.96 12.40 4.79
CA TYR A 185 2.41 12.22 4.77
C TYR A 185 2.98 12.33 3.35
N ILE A 186 2.41 11.61 2.38
CA ILE A 186 2.86 11.61 0.98
C ILE A 186 2.77 13.02 0.36
N ARG A 187 1.72 13.78 0.68
CA ARG A 187 1.52 15.15 0.15
C ARG A 187 2.36 16.20 0.86
N SER A 188 2.91 15.88 2.02
CA SER A 188 3.75 16.79 2.81
C SER A 188 5.11 17.05 2.16
N LYS A 189 5.89 17.95 2.75
CA LYS A 189 7.31 18.12 2.39
C LYS A 189 8.13 16.83 2.58
N HIS A 190 7.77 16.00 3.56
CA HIS A 190 8.44 14.74 3.82
C HIS A 190 8.18 13.73 2.68
N GLY A 191 6.94 13.61 2.21
CA GLY A 191 6.60 12.74 1.09
C GLY A 191 7.28 13.15 -0.21
N ARG A 192 7.39 14.46 -0.49
CA ARG A 192 8.16 14.94 -1.66
C ARG A 192 9.65 14.60 -1.56
N ALA A 193 10.24 14.66 -0.38
CA ALA A 193 11.62 14.22 -0.16
C ALA A 193 11.78 12.71 -0.40
N VAL A 194 10.82 11.91 0.05
CA VAL A 194 10.79 10.45 -0.14
C VAL A 194 10.70 10.09 -1.64
N THR A 195 9.82 10.74 -2.39
CA THR A 195 9.72 10.51 -3.84
C THR A 195 10.97 10.97 -4.59
N ALA A 196 11.60 12.06 -4.20
CA ALA A 196 12.87 12.49 -4.75
C ALA A 196 13.99 11.47 -4.51
N ILE A 197 14.02 10.85 -3.31
CA ILE A 197 14.98 9.77 -2.98
C ILE A 197 14.73 8.55 -3.87
N ARG A 198 13.48 8.16 -4.09
CA ARG A 198 13.10 7.05 -4.97
C ARG A 198 13.56 7.28 -6.41
N ASP A 199 13.34 8.49 -6.92
CA ASP A 199 13.65 8.81 -8.31
C ASP A 199 15.16 8.90 -8.55
N ASN A 200 15.93 9.54 -7.65
CA ASN A 200 17.39 9.54 -7.68
C ASN A 200 17.98 9.89 -6.30
N GLU A 201 18.48 8.88 -5.59
CA GLU A 201 19.05 9.03 -4.24
C GLU A 201 20.29 9.97 -4.24
N ILE A 202 21.13 9.90 -5.28
CA ILE A 202 22.37 10.69 -5.37
C ILE A 202 21.99 12.17 -5.55
N ALA A 203 21.09 12.48 -6.47
CA ALA A 203 20.61 13.85 -6.69
C ALA A 203 19.89 14.41 -5.46
N ALA A 204 19.04 13.61 -4.79
CA ALA A 204 18.38 14.03 -3.56
C ALA A 204 19.40 14.37 -2.45
N ARG A 205 20.47 13.58 -2.33
CA ARG A 205 21.54 13.86 -1.38
C ARG A 205 22.31 15.13 -1.71
N ALA A 206 22.58 15.36 -2.99
CA ALA A 206 23.26 16.56 -3.47
C ALA A 206 22.45 17.86 -3.21
N THR A 207 21.12 17.78 -3.19
CA THR A 207 20.22 18.90 -2.83
C THR A 207 20.04 19.08 -1.32
N GLY A 208 20.82 18.37 -0.48
CA GLY A 208 20.79 18.51 0.99
C GLY A 208 19.70 17.68 1.69
N ILE A 209 19.03 16.76 1.00
CA ILE A 209 18.03 15.85 1.61
C ILE A 209 18.76 14.79 2.43
N ASN A 210 18.44 14.68 3.72
CA ASN A 210 18.95 13.61 4.58
C ASN A 210 18.25 12.29 4.29
N VAL A 211 18.82 11.51 3.37
CA VAL A 211 18.25 10.25 2.86
C VAL A 211 17.95 9.26 4.00
N THR A 212 18.90 9.04 4.91
CA THR A 212 18.75 8.08 6.00
C THR A 212 17.57 8.43 6.91
N LYS A 213 17.42 9.71 7.25
CA LYS A 213 16.31 10.18 8.10
C LYS A 213 14.95 9.93 7.45
N TYR A 214 14.80 10.26 6.16
CA TYR A 214 13.53 10.11 5.45
C TYR A 214 13.19 8.64 5.17
N LYS A 215 14.17 7.82 4.81
CA LYS A 215 14.00 6.36 4.67
C LYS A 215 13.54 5.75 5.99
N LEU A 216 14.24 6.04 7.10
CA LEU A 216 13.91 5.51 8.43
C LEU A 216 12.52 5.94 8.89
N LEU A 217 12.17 7.21 8.72
CA LEU A 217 10.87 7.72 9.11
C LEU A 217 9.73 7.05 8.34
N THR A 218 9.89 6.87 7.02
CA THR A 218 8.92 6.19 6.16
C THR A 218 8.76 4.72 6.56
N PHE A 219 9.87 4.04 6.79
CA PHE A 219 9.89 2.64 7.20
C PHE A 219 9.25 2.42 8.57
N THR A 220 9.58 3.27 9.55
CA THR A 220 9.00 3.24 10.89
C THR A 220 7.50 3.51 10.87
N LEU A 221 7.04 4.48 10.09
CA LEU A 221 5.61 4.78 9.92
C LEU A 221 4.85 3.59 9.33
N SER A 222 5.44 2.95 8.32
CA SER A 222 4.88 1.74 7.71
C SER A 222 4.80 0.57 8.71
N ALA A 223 5.86 0.34 9.49
CA ALA A 223 5.89 -0.67 10.55
C ALA A 223 4.85 -0.41 11.65
N ALA A 224 4.65 0.87 12.04
CA ALA A 224 3.64 1.26 13.00
C ALA A 224 2.22 0.85 12.58
N PHE A 225 1.84 1.13 11.32
CA PHE A 225 0.54 0.72 10.79
C PHE A 225 0.42 -0.80 10.59
N ALA A 226 1.51 -1.50 10.28
CA ALA A 226 1.51 -2.96 10.32
C ALA A 226 1.22 -3.48 11.73
N GLY A 227 1.74 -2.82 12.77
CA GLY A 227 1.42 -3.12 14.16
C GLY A 227 -0.06 -2.89 14.49
N VAL A 228 -0.65 -1.80 14.01
CA VAL A 228 -2.11 -1.53 14.13
C VAL A 228 -2.93 -2.67 13.52
N ALA A 229 -2.58 -3.10 12.29
CA ALA A 229 -3.23 -4.24 11.64
C ALA A 229 -3.05 -5.54 12.44
N GLY A 230 -1.89 -5.72 13.09
CA GLY A 230 -1.61 -6.84 13.98
C GLY A 230 -2.53 -6.87 15.19
N VAL A 231 -2.75 -5.74 15.86
CA VAL A 231 -3.68 -5.65 16.99
C VAL A 231 -5.12 -5.96 16.55
N LEU A 232 -5.57 -5.40 15.43
CA LEU A 232 -6.87 -5.77 14.85
C LEU A 232 -6.99 -7.27 14.61
N PHE A 233 -5.95 -7.88 14.05
CA PHE A 233 -5.90 -9.31 13.81
C PHE A 233 -6.01 -10.11 15.10
N SER A 234 -5.39 -9.65 16.20
CA SER A 234 -5.45 -10.34 17.50
C SER A 234 -6.87 -10.35 18.07
N TYR A 235 -7.64 -9.30 17.87
CA TYR A 235 -9.04 -9.22 18.31
C TYR A 235 -10.02 -9.94 17.39
N SER A 236 -9.70 -10.06 16.10
CA SER A 236 -10.52 -10.80 15.12
C SER A 236 -10.38 -12.32 15.30
N ASN A 237 -9.19 -12.79 15.70
CA ASN A 237 -8.89 -14.20 15.87
C ASN A 237 -8.81 -14.54 17.37
N TYR A 238 -9.53 -15.59 17.80
CA TYR A 238 -9.49 -16.07 19.20
C TYR A 238 -8.08 -16.47 19.66
N ARG A 239 -7.25 -16.92 18.72
CA ARG A 239 -5.89 -17.37 18.98
C ARG A 239 -4.93 -16.85 17.92
N VAL A 240 -3.94 -16.11 18.38
CA VAL A 240 -2.88 -15.57 17.54
C VAL A 240 -1.75 -16.58 17.45
N GLN A 241 -1.55 -17.18 16.31
CA GLN A 241 -0.48 -18.14 16.05
C GLN A 241 0.63 -17.50 15.22
N SER A 242 1.87 -17.57 15.69
CA SER A 242 3.04 -16.98 15.01
C SER A 242 3.29 -17.57 13.61
N VAL A 243 2.94 -18.83 13.41
CA VAL A 243 3.10 -19.53 12.11
C VAL A 243 2.37 -18.81 10.97
N LYS A 244 1.26 -18.11 11.25
CA LYS A 244 0.50 -17.35 10.26
C LYS A 244 1.23 -16.11 9.73
N PHE A 245 2.24 -15.61 10.45
CA PHE A 245 3.01 -14.41 10.08
C PHE A 245 4.34 -14.72 9.38
N GLY A 246 4.41 -15.86 8.72
CA GLY A 246 5.60 -16.24 7.95
C GLY A 246 5.79 -15.46 6.66
N TYR A 247 6.87 -15.75 5.95
CA TYR A 247 7.25 -15.11 4.69
C TYR A 247 6.15 -15.16 3.62
N ASN A 248 5.35 -16.25 3.58
CA ASN A 248 4.23 -16.38 2.63
C ASN A 248 3.22 -15.24 2.78
N TYR A 249 2.91 -14.85 4.02
CA TYR A 249 1.98 -13.75 4.28
C TYR A 249 2.58 -12.40 3.89
N SER A 250 3.89 -12.20 4.09
CA SER A 250 4.59 -11.00 3.60
C SER A 250 4.55 -10.89 2.07
N ILE A 251 4.73 -12.01 1.37
CA ILE A 251 4.61 -12.06 -0.10
C ILE A 251 3.17 -11.75 -0.52
N GLU A 252 2.17 -12.27 0.17
CA GLU A 252 0.76 -12.00 -0.13
C GLU A 252 0.45 -10.50 -0.02
N ILE A 253 0.93 -9.82 1.03
CA ILE A 253 0.77 -8.37 1.19
C ILE A 253 1.51 -7.62 0.06
N LEU A 254 2.71 -8.07 -0.32
CA LEU A 254 3.45 -7.49 -1.44
C LEU A 254 2.68 -7.63 -2.76
N VAL A 255 2.08 -8.80 -3.01
CA VAL A 255 1.26 -9.03 -4.21
C VAL A 255 0.07 -8.07 -4.25
N MET A 256 -0.58 -7.79 -3.11
CA MET A 256 -1.66 -6.79 -3.03
C MET A 256 -1.19 -5.40 -3.49
N VAL A 257 0.03 -5.00 -3.11
CA VAL A 257 0.60 -3.70 -3.48
C VAL A 257 1.02 -3.67 -4.96
N VAL A 258 1.67 -4.72 -5.44
CA VAL A 258 2.13 -4.81 -6.84
C VAL A 258 0.94 -4.90 -7.79
N LEU A 259 -0.07 -5.70 -7.46
CA LEU A 259 -1.30 -5.84 -8.22
C LEU A 259 -2.06 -4.51 -8.29
N GLY A 260 -2.12 -3.78 -7.18
CA GLY A 260 -2.75 -2.46 -7.11
C GLY A 260 -1.98 -1.37 -7.88
N GLY A 261 -0.73 -1.65 -8.24
CA GLY A 261 0.20 -0.74 -8.90
C GLY A 261 1.03 0.03 -7.87
N MET A 262 2.35 -0.13 -7.96
CA MET A 262 3.29 0.54 -7.06
C MET A 262 3.11 2.06 -7.08
N GLY A 263 2.92 2.66 -5.89
CA GLY A 263 2.67 4.10 -5.74
C GLY A 263 1.21 4.55 -5.99
N ASN A 264 0.29 3.61 -6.23
CA ASN A 264 -1.13 3.88 -6.37
C ASN A 264 -1.92 3.33 -5.18
N ILE A 265 -2.20 4.18 -4.19
CA ILE A 265 -2.94 3.79 -2.97
C ILE A 265 -4.32 3.22 -3.30
N ASN A 266 -5.02 3.82 -4.27
CA ASN A 266 -6.37 3.39 -4.65
C ASN A 266 -6.36 1.97 -5.20
N GLY A 267 -5.39 1.69 -6.07
CA GLY A 267 -5.18 0.36 -6.59
C GLY A 267 -4.86 -0.66 -5.49
N SER A 268 -4.00 -0.29 -4.53
CA SER A 268 -3.65 -1.17 -3.40
C SER A 268 -4.85 -1.50 -2.52
N ILE A 269 -5.78 -0.55 -2.30
CA ILE A 269 -7.02 -0.80 -1.55
C ILE A 269 -7.90 -1.81 -2.28
N ILE A 270 -8.12 -1.60 -3.58
CA ILE A 270 -8.97 -2.48 -4.39
C ILE A 270 -8.35 -3.88 -4.49
N ALA A 271 -7.03 -3.96 -4.72
CA ALA A 271 -6.31 -5.22 -4.79
C ALA A 271 -6.36 -5.98 -3.46
N ALA A 272 -6.17 -5.30 -2.32
CA ALA A 272 -6.27 -5.90 -1.00
C ALA A 272 -7.67 -6.45 -0.74
N ALA A 273 -8.72 -5.70 -1.04
CA ALA A 273 -10.10 -6.15 -0.89
C ALA A 273 -10.40 -7.37 -1.79
N LEU A 274 -9.97 -7.34 -3.06
CA LEU A 274 -10.19 -8.40 -4.03
C LEU A 274 -9.46 -9.69 -3.64
N ILE A 275 -8.18 -9.59 -3.26
CA ILE A 275 -7.36 -10.75 -2.86
C ILE A 275 -7.93 -11.36 -1.57
N THR A 276 -8.29 -10.55 -0.58
CA THR A 276 -8.88 -11.03 0.67
C THR A 276 -10.24 -11.70 0.43
N TRP A 277 -11.07 -11.13 -0.45
CA TRP A 277 -12.32 -11.75 -0.86
C TRP A 277 -12.09 -13.09 -1.54
N LEU A 278 -11.15 -13.16 -2.48
CA LEU A 278 -10.81 -14.39 -3.21
C LEU A 278 -10.30 -15.48 -2.25
N ASN A 279 -9.38 -15.13 -1.33
CA ASN A 279 -8.85 -16.03 -0.33
C ASN A 279 -9.91 -16.58 0.65
N THR A 280 -10.98 -15.82 0.89
CA THR A 280 -12.04 -16.26 1.79
C THR A 280 -13.14 -17.03 1.04
N TRP A 281 -13.42 -16.65 -0.21
CA TRP A 281 -14.47 -17.27 -1.03
C TRP A 281 -14.02 -18.60 -1.65
N LEU A 282 -12.78 -18.71 -2.10
CA LEU A 282 -12.29 -19.91 -2.79
C LEU A 282 -12.41 -21.19 -1.94
N PRO A 283 -12.08 -21.18 -0.63
CA PRO A 283 -12.28 -22.36 0.25
C PRO A 283 -13.74 -22.77 0.43
N THR A 284 -14.69 -21.85 0.26
CA THR A 284 -16.12 -22.18 0.41
C THR A 284 -16.68 -22.88 -0.81
N VAL A 285 -16.09 -22.66 -1.98
CA VAL A 285 -16.50 -23.28 -3.25
C VAL A 285 -15.77 -24.59 -3.50
N LEU A 286 -14.48 -24.64 -3.17
CA LEU A 286 -13.63 -25.80 -3.37
C LEU A 286 -13.54 -26.61 -2.08
N THR A 287 -14.47 -27.52 -1.88
CA THR A 287 -14.54 -28.43 -0.72
C THR A 287 -14.12 -29.85 -1.11
N GLY A 288 -13.74 -30.67 -0.12
CA GLY A 288 -13.35 -32.08 -0.33
C GLY A 288 -12.03 -32.22 -1.12
N ASP A 289 -12.00 -33.12 -2.09
CA ASP A 289 -10.78 -33.41 -2.88
C ASP A 289 -10.31 -32.23 -3.72
N MET A 290 -11.21 -31.28 -4.05
CA MET A 290 -10.88 -30.07 -4.78
C MET A 290 -10.14 -29.02 -3.93
N ALA A 291 -10.10 -29.16 -2.61
CA ALA A 291 -9.39 -28.23 -1.71
C ALA A 291 -7.88 -28.17 -2.01
N VAL A 292 -7.30 -29.27 -2.52
CA VAL A 292 -5.89 -29.33 -2.92
C VAL A 292 -5.59 -28.36 -4.08
N LEU A 293 -6.57 -28.15 -4.98
CA LEU A 293 -6.43 -27.27 -6.14
C LEU A 293 -6.59 -25.78 -5.77
N GLN A 294 -7.05 -25.47 -4.56
CA GLN A 294 -7.32 -24.09 -4.12
C GLN A 294 -6.10 -23.17 -4.28
N ASN A 295 -4.94 -23.58 -3.78
CA ASN A 295 -3.72 -22.77 -3.85
C ASN A 295 -3.22 -22.61 -5.30
N LEU A 296 -3.40 -23.64 -6.13
CA LEU A 296 -3.03 -23.61 -7.54
C LEU A 296 -3.94 -22.65 -8.30
N LEU A 297 -5.25 -22.72 -8.12
CA LEU A 297 -6.21 -21.82 -8.75
C LEU A 297 -6.01 -20.38 -8.30
N TYR A 298 -5.77 -20.16 -6.99
CA TYR A 298 -5.43 -18.85 -6.45
C TYR A 298 -4.19 -18.26 -7.14
N ALA A 299 -3.10 -19.02 -7.22
CA ALA A 299 -1.88 -18.59 -7.89
C ALA A 299 -2.11 -18.28 -9.38
N LEU A 300 -2.88 -19.13 -10.08
CA LEU A 300 -3.18 -18.95 -11.50
C LEU A 300 -4.01 -17.68 -11.74
N ILE A 301 -5.03 -17.43 -10.92
CA ILE A 301 -5.84 -16.21 -10.98
C ILE A 301 -4.97 -14.98 -10.76
N LEU A 302 -4.08 -14.99 -9.75
CA LEU A 302 -3.16 -13.90 -9.49
C LEU A 302 -2.22 -13.64 -10.67
N ILE A 303 -1.64 -14.69 -11.26
CA ILE A 303 -0.76 -14.59 -12.44
C ILE A 303 -1.52 -13.93 -13.60
N VAL A 304 -2.74 -14.37 -13.90
CA VAL A 304 -3.57 -13.80 -14.97
C VAL A 304 -3.84 -12.31 -14.71
N ILE A 305 -4.19 -11.94 -13.48
CA ILE A 305 -4.46 -10.54 -13.14
C ILE A 305 -3.20 -9.68 -13.25
N VAL A 306 -2.03 -10.18 -12.79
CA VAL A 306 -0.74 -9.47 -12.89
C VAL A 306 -0.34 -9.29 -14.35
N ILE A 307 -0.47 -10.33 -15.18
CA ILE A 307 -0.20 -10.26 -16.63
C ILE A 307 -1.13 -9.24 -17.28
N TYR A 308 -2.43 -9.29 -16.98
CA TYR A 308 -3.40 -8.33 -17.53
C TYR A 308 -3.06 -6.88 -17.19
N ASN A 309 -2.64 -6.62 -15.94
CA ASN A 309 -2.30 -5.28 -15.50
C ASN A 309 -0.97 -4.75 -16.06
N ASN A 310 0.02 -5.61 -16.27
CA ASN A 310 1.39 -5.19 -16.60
C ASN A 310 1.78 -5.48 -18.06
N ALA A 311 1.06 -6.33 -18.80
CA ALA A 311 1.44 -6.71 -20.16
C ALA A 311 1.30 -5.51 -21.13
N PRO A 312 2.38 -5.10 -21.83
CA PRO A 312 2.34 -3.98 -22.77
C PRO A 312 1.43 -4.24 -23.98
N GLY A 313 1.28 -5.51 -24.40
CA GLY A 313 0.38 -5.91 -25.48
C GLY A 313 -1.11 -5.70 -25.17
N LEU A 314 -1.49 -5.80 -23.90
CA LEU A 314 -2.87 -5.60 -23.46
C LEU A 314 -3.20 -4.13 -23.12
N LYS A 315 -2.22 -3.22 -23.20
CA LYS A 315 -2.40 -1.79 -22.93
C LYS A 315 -3.51 -1.18 -23.82
N ARG A 316 -3.55 -1.52 -25.11
CA ARG A 316 -4.60 -1.05 -26.04
C ARG A 316 -6.00 -1.51 -25.63
N PHE A 317 -6.14 -2.76 -25.16
CA PHE A 317 -7.41 -3.30 -24.66
C PHE A 317 -7.82 -2.61 -23.35
N ARG A 318 -6.90 -2.45 -22.42
CA ARG A 318 -7.13 -1.81 -21.14
C ARG A 318 -7.55 -0.35 -21.31
N ASP A 319 -6.88 0.43 -22.17
CA ASP A 319 -7.20 1.83 -22.40
C ASP A 319 -8.59 2.00 -23.05
N LYS A 320 -9.03 1.02 -23.86
CA LYS A 320 -10.35 1.01 -24.48
C LYS A 320 -11.49 0.70 -23.49
N TYR A 321 -11.25 -0.15 -22.48
CA TYR A 321 -12.26 -0.62 -21.53
C TYR A 321 -12.06 -0.06 -20.10
N THR A 322 -11.17 0.90 -19.89
CA THR A 322 -10.99 1.54 -18.58
C THR A 322 -12.26 2.31 -18.20
N TRP A 323 -12.62 2.26 -16.91
CA TRP A 323 -13.75 3.02 -16.36
C TRP A 323 -13.70 4.52 -16.67
N SER A 324 -12.50 5.08 -16.81
CA SER A 324 -12.32 6.48 -17.27
C SER A 324 -12.74 6.69 -18.73
N ALA A 325 -12.54 5.71 -19.61
CA ALA A 325 -13.00 5.76 -21.00
C ALA A 325 -14.53 5.59 -21.10
N LEU A 326 -15.10 4.72 -20.27
CA LEU A 326 -16.56 4.58 -20.11
C LEU A 326 -17.17 5.84 -19.50
N GLY A 327 -16.56 6.43 -18.46
CA GLY A 327 -17.00 7.70 -17.87
C GLY A 327 -16.93 8.88 -18.83
N LYS A 328 -15.88 8.98 -19.68
CA LYS A 328 -15.78 9.98 -20.75
C LYS A 328 -16.84 9.78 -21.84
N LYS A 329 -17.26 8.54 -22.08
CA LYS A 329 -18.32 8.22 -23.04
C LYS A 329 -19.72 8.57 -22.52
N ILE A 330 -19.91 8.52 -21.18
CA ILE A 330 -21.18 8.87 -20.52
C ILE A 330 -21.27 10.38 -20.28
N ILE A 331 -20.16 11.00 -19.87
CA ILE A 331 -20.06 12.45 -19.71
C ILE A 331 -19.51 13.03 -21.00
N ARG A 332 -20.33 13.13 -22.01
CA ARG A 332 -20.06 13.90 -23.24
C ARG A 332 -20.02 15.39 -22.92
N ARG A 333 -19.00 15.82 -22.18
CA ARG A 333 -18.62 17.23 -22.15
C ARG A 333 -17.97 17.51 -23.50
N LYS A 334 -18.61 18.36 -24.30
CA LYS A 334 -18.00 18.92 -25.50
C LYS A 334 -16.63 19.50 -25.08
N GLU A 335 -15.57 18.74 -25.34
CA GLU A 335 -14.22 19.29 -25.26
C GLU A 335 -14.17 20.29 -26.42
N ASP A 336 -13.90 21.53 -26.08
CA ASP A 336 -13.74 22.63 -27.03
C ASP A 336 -12.53 22.27 -27.92
N PRO A 337 -12.74 21.95 -29.23
CA PRO A 337 -11.66 21.46 -30.10
C PRO A 337 -10.52 22.47 -30.23
N SER A 338 -10.79 23.75 -29.97
CA SER A 338 -9.82 24.84 -30.06
C SER A 338 -8.74 24.82 -28.97
N ARG A 339 -8.99 24.18 -27.80
CA ARG A 339 -8.04 24.14 -26.69
C ARG A 339 -6.98 23.05 -26.82
N ILE A 340 -7.29 21.94 -27.50
CA ILE A 340 -6.39 20.78 -27.65
C ILE A 340 -5.38 21.04 -28.77
N ASN A 341 -5.80 21.73 -29.82
CA ASN A 341 -4.93 22.04 -30.96
C ASN A 341 -3.88 23.12 -30.66
N ASP A 342 -4.14 24.04 -29.75
CA ASP A 342 -3.22 25.17 -29.49
C ASP A 342 -1.97 24.74 -28.67
N ASP A 343 -2.09 23.76 -27.77
CA ASP A 343 -0.96 23.27 -27.00
C ASP A 343 -0.14 22.22 -27.77
N GLN A 344 -0.75 21.37 -28.58
CA GLN A 344 -0.04 20.45 -29.47
C GLN A 344 0.66 21.18 -30.58
N ALA A 345 0.01 22.16 -31.21
CA ALA A 345 0.62 22.97 -32.26
C ALA A 345 1.83 23.77 -31.76
N LYS A 346 1.86 24.18 -30.49
CA LYS A 346 3.03 24.85 -29.88
C LYS A 346 4.22 23.92 -29.67
N TRP A 347 3.96 22.64 -29.34
CA TRP A 347 5.02 21.64 -29.17
C TRP A 347 5.53 21.05 -30.48
N ASP A 348 4.69 21.00 -31.51
CA ASP A 348 5.09 20.55 -32.86
C ASP A 348 6.00 21.57 -33.57
N VAL A 349 5.98 22.84 -33.15
CA VAL A 349 6.84 23.90 -33.69
C VAL A 349 8.23 23.90 -33.02
N VAL A 350 8.38 23.30 -31.85
CA VAL A 350 9.69 23.15 -31.20
C VAL A 350 10.33 21.84 -31.67
N PRO A 351 11.41 21.86 -32.44
CA PRO A 351 12.08 20.63 -32.87
C PRO A 351 12.61 19.89 -31.64
N THR A 352 11.88 18.84 -31.22
CA THR A 352 12.25 18.00 -30.08
C THR A 352 13.35 16.96 -30.41
N LYS A 353 13.76 16.90 -31.67
CA LYS A 353 14.87 16.07 -32.15
C LYS A 353 15.83 16.94 -32.92
N ILE A 354 16.92 17.32 -32.29
CA ILE A 354 18.09 17.85 -32.98
C ILE A 354 18.75 16.64 -33.63
N SER A 355 18.97 16.68 -34.93
CA SER A 355 19.65 15.59 -35.62
C SER A 355 21.10 15.52 -35.15
N MET A 356 21.65 14.29 -35.07
CA MET A 356 23.05 14.11 -34.62
C MET A 356 24.02 14.85 -35.55
N ASP A 357 23.68 14.98 -36.83
CA ASP A 357 24.45 15.71 -37.83
C ASP A 357 24.46 17.21 -37.55
N GLU A 358 23.39 17.76 -36.99
CA GLU A 358 23.29 19.16 -36.61
C GLU A 358 24.11 19.49 -35.35
N ILE A 359 24.17 18.56 -34.39
CA ILE A 359 25.03 18.69 -33.19
C ILE A 359 26.51 18.59 -33.59
N LEU A 360 26.86 17.65 -34.44
CA LEU A 360 28.24 17.46 -34.90
C LEU A 360 28.72 18.60 -35.79
N SER A 361 27.85 19.21 -36.59
CA SER A 361 28.20 20.35 -37.46
C SER A 361 28.51 21.62 -36.67
N VAL A 362 27.86 21.81 -35.51
CA VAL A 362 28.12 22.98 -34.64
C VAL A 362 29.44 22.87 -33.91
N ASP A 363 29.86 21.65 -33.52
CA ASP A 363 31.07 21.45 -32.73
C ASP A 363 32.35 21.27 -33.60
N MET A 364 32.22 20.85 -34.86
CA MET A 364 33.38 20.45 -35.69
C MET A 364 33.78 21.46 -36.75
N THR A 365 32.98 22.47 -37.05
CA THR A 365 33.32 23.48 -38.05
C THR A 365 33.00 24.89 -37.61
N PRO A 366 34.02 25.70 -37.28
CA PRO A 366 33.81 27.13 -36.96
C PRO A 366 33.25 27.95 -38.15
N GLN A 367 32.93 27.33 -39.27
CA GLN A 367 32.52 27.94 -40.52
C GLN A 367 31.01 27.95 -40.78
N ASN A 368 30.19 27.40 -39.86
CA ASN A 368 28.73 27.57 -39.92
C ASN A 368 28.27 28.95 -39.41
N LEU A 369 29.05 29.98 -39.65
CA LEU A 369 28.56 31.32 -39.74
C LEU A 369 27.58 31.35 -40.91
N ALA A 370 26.33 31.73 -40.65
CA ALA A 370 25.27 31.80 -41.66
C ALA A 370 25.80 32.38 -42.97
N PRO A 371 25.48 31.79 -44.10
CA PRO A 371 25.97 32.33 -45.40
C PRO A 371 25.60 33.78 -45.48
N ASP A 372 26.63 34.56 -45.81
CA ASP A 372 26.55 36.01 -45.91
C ASP A 372 25.31 36.40 -46.74
N LYS A 373 24.51 37.31 -46.22
CA LYS A 373 23.29 37.83 -46.90
C LYS A 373 23.56 38.51 -48.24
N GLU A 374 24.82 38.62 -48.64
CA GLU A 374 25.22 39.23 -49.93
C GLU A 374 25.04 38.29 -51.13
N ASP A 375 25.07 36.95 -50.94
CA ASP A 375 24.98 36.04 -52.10
C ASP A 375 23.53 35.78 -52.57
N ARG A 376 22.52 36.25 -51.88
CA ARG A 376 21.10 36.15 -52.32
C ARG A 376 20.64 37.29 -53.23
N ARG A 377 21.50 38.21 -53.59
CA ARG A 377 21.16 39.29 -54.56
C ARG A 377 21.67 39.06 -55.96
N LYS A 378 22.28 37.91 -56.24
CA LYS A 378 22.83 37.60 -57.59
C LYS A 378 22.31 36.31 -58.19
N SER A 379 21.18 35.74 -57.76
CA SER A 379 20.50 34.68 -58.47
C SER A 379 19.07 35.05 -58.82
#